data_f7fb87412c5ea219c3ebb50b6ca768be
#
_entry.id   f7fb87412c5ea219c3ebb50b6ca768be
#
_cell.length_a   1.000
_cell.length_b   1.000
_cell.length_c   1.000
_cell.angle_alpha   90.00
_cell.angle_beta   90.00
_cell.angle_gamma   90.00
#
_symmetry.space_group_name_H-M   'P 1'
#
loop_
_entity.id
_entity.type
_entity.pdbx_description
1 polymer ?
#
loop_
_entity_poly.entity_id
_entity_poly.type
_entity_poly.pdbx_seq_one_letter_code
_entity_poly.pdbx_strand_id
1 'polypeptide(L)'
;MKLKISVAALMVTASLFGCATSSDHGVNVTLVATRQNAGQIGNVTLTGYDQKTGLSFFVSGVPMGASLPLRLYSFINKGSCQQPGAVAYAMNDTVNTERQPIRGWTFSRTAPVPLQTLLAGEYSVLVRTASTDGNVDIFCGDIKPGEPMK
;
A
#
# COMPACT_ATOMS: atom_id res chain seq x y z
N MET A 1 -71.24 33.84 -2.23
CA MET A 1 -70.21 33.20 -2.97
C MET A 1 -68.89 33.36 -2.18
N LYS A 2 -68.45 32.37 -1.52
CA LYS A 2 -67.16 32.41 -0.77
C LYS A 2 -66.09 31.61 -1.56
N LEU A 3 -65.16 32.34 -2.14
CA LEU A 3 -64.04 31.77 -2.87
C LEU A 3 -63.02 31.35 -1.89
N LYS A 4 -62.81 30.01 -1.78
CA LYS A 4 -61.71 29.43 -0.99
C LYS A 4 -60.51 29.27 -1.88
N ILE A 5 -59.49 30.10 -1.66
CA ILE A 5 -58.19 30.00 -2.29
C ILE A 5 -57.36 28.99 -1.47
N SER A 6 -57.14 27.82 -2.04
CA SER A 6 -56.22 26.84 -1.48
C SER A 6 -54.82 27.15 -1.98
N VAL A 7 -53.97 27.61 -1.10
CA VAL A 7 -52.51 27.75 -1.36
C VAL A 7 -51.87 26.40 -1.20
N ALA A 8 -51.46 25.79 -2.31
CA ALA A 8 -50.65 24.59 -2.29
C ALA A 8 -49.19 25.01 -2.09
N ALA A 9 -48.66 24.71 -0.93
CA ALA A 9 -47.23 24.88 -0.65
C ALA A 9 -46.44 23.77 -1.32
N LEU A 10 -45.68 24.09 -2.36
CA LEU A 10 -44.69 23.19 -2.96
C LEU A 10 -43.45 23.13 -2.05
N MET A 11 -43.27 22.06 -1.35
CA MET A 11 -41.99 21.78 -0.68
C MET A 11 -41.00 21.22 -1.70
N VAL A 12 -40.06 22.07 -2.10
CA VAL A 12 -38.86 21.62 -2.86
C VAL A 12 -37.87 21.05 -1.87
N THR A 13 -37.79 19.72 -1.81
CA THR A 13 -36.72 19.05 -1.10
C THR A 13 -35.48 19.06 -1.97
N ALA A 14 -34.55 19.97 -1.69
CA ALA A 14 -33.22 19.97 -2.29
C ALA A 14 -32.42 18.77 -1.73
N SER A 15 -32.31 17.68 -2.51
CA SER A 15 -31.42 16.59 -2.23
C SER A 15 -29.98 17.06 -2.47
N LEU A 16 -29.28 17.40 -1.43
CA LEU A 16 -27.83 17.61 -1.47
C LEU A 16 -27.17 16.25 -1.66
N PHE A 17 -26.94 15.87 -2.91
CA PHE A 17 -25.99 14.81 -3.21
C PHE A 17 -24.59 15.36 -2.87
N GLY A 18 -24.17 15.14 -1.63
CA GLY A 18 -22.79 15.31 -1.24
C GLY A 18 -21.95 14.32 -2.03
N CYS A 19 -21.19 14.79 -3.03
CA CYS A 19 -20.07 14.05 -3.55
C CYS A 19 -19.11 13.87 -2.37
N ALA A 20 -19.10 12.67 -1.76
CA ALA A 20 -18.02 12.26 -0.92
C ALA A 20 -16.80 12.08 -1.85
N THR A 21 -15.99 13.11 -1.98
CA THR A 21 -14.63 12.98 -2.50
C THR A 21 -13.89 12.11 -1.51
N SER A 22 -13.79 10.81 -1.82
CA SER A 22 -12.82 9.95 -1.19
C SER A 22 -11.46 10.52 -1.59
N SER A 23 -10.86 11.32 -0.72
CA SER A 23 -9.46 11.66 -0.85
C SER A 23 -8.69 10.35 -0.59
N ASP A 24 -8.26 9.70 -1.67
CA ASP A 24 -7.35 8.56 -1.62
C ASP A 24 -6.01 9.05 -1.10
N HIS A 25 -5.95 9.27 0.22
CA HIS A 25 -4.71 9.55 0.89
C HIS A 25 -3.92 8.24 0.94
N GLY A 26 -2.83 8.18 0.17
CA GLY A 26 -1.90 7.09 0.25
C GLY A 26 -1.33 6.96 1.67
N VAL A 27 -1.24 5.74 2.17
CA VAL A 27 -0.60 5.44 3.45
C VAL A 27 0.85 5.10 3.18
N ASN A 28 1.77 5.83 3.82
CA ASN A 28 3.19 5.56 3.69
C ASN A 28 3.65 4.65 4.83
N VAL A 29 4.33 3.57 4.46
CA VAL A 29 4.91 2.59 5.38
C VAL A 29 6.42 2.63 5.25
N THR A 30 7.12 2.89 6.34
CA THR A 30 8.57 2.79 6.39
C THR A 30 8.98 1.32 6.38
N LEU A 31 9.87 0.98 5.47
CA LEU A 31 10.47 -0.35 5.38
C LEU A 31 11.79 -0.35 6.14
N VAL A 32 11.89 -1.17 7.17
CA VAL A 32 13.11 -1.34 7.96
C VAL A 32 13.95 -2.43 7.33
N ALA A 33 15.22 -2.12 7.06
CA ALA A 33 16.16 -3.09 6.53
C ALA A 33 16.43 -4.22 7.54
N THR A 34 16.47 -5.44 7.05
CA THR A 34 16.92 -6.59 7.85
C THR A 34 18.42 -6.56 8.02
N ARG A 35 18.98 -7.46 8.85
CA ARG A 35 20.42 -7.59 9.04
C ARG A 35 21.17 -7.85 7.74
N GLN A 36 20.58 -8.61 6.82
CA GLN A 36 21.17 -8.94 5.53
C GLN A 36 21.24 -7.72 4.58
N ASN A 37 20.51 -6.66 4.90
CA ASN A 37 20.47 -5.44 4.09
C ASN A 37 20.74 -4.17 4.93
N ALA A 38 21.48 -4.31 6.01
CA ALA A 38 21.73 -3.24 6.97
C ALA A 38 22.25 -1.96 6.31
N GLY A 39 21.77 -0.82 6.79
CA GLY A 39 22.15 0.51 6.27
C GLY A 39 21.37 0.98 5.05
N GLN A 40 20.51 0.14 4.49
CA GLN A 40 19.61 0.55 3.41
C GLN A 40 18.30 1.11 3.96
N ILE A 41 17.66 1.96 3.18
CA ILE A 41 16.36 2.54 3.50
C ILE A 41 15.34 2.14 2.44
N GLY A 42 14.08 2.08 2.85
CA GLY A 42 12.98 1.80 1.95
C GLY A 42 11.67 2.35 2.48
N ASN A 43 10.75 2.53 1.58
CA ASN A 43 9.38 2.85 1.91
C ASN A 43 8.42 2.22 0.88
N VAL A 44 7.18 2.13 1.26
CA VAL A 44 6.09 1.74 0.36
C VAL A 44 4.88 2.64 0.61
N THR A 45 4.30 3.15 -0.45
CA THR A 45 3.04 3.89 -0.39
C THR A 45 1.91 2.97 -0.83
N LEU A 46 0.92 2.80 0.05
CA LEU A 46 -0.29 2.03 -0.21
C LEU A 46 -1.41 2.98 -0.65
N THR A 47 -2.04 2.69 -1.77
CA THR A 47 -3.16 3.46 -2.29
C THR A 47 -4.32 2.52 -2.59
N GLY A 48 -5.49 2.81 -2.03
CA GLY A 48 -6.70 2.04 -2.31
C GLY A 48 -7.33 2.46 -3.63
N TYR A 49 -7.73 1.51 -4.44
CA TYR A 49 -8.55 1.74 -5.62
C TYR A 49 -9.42 0.51 -5.90
N ASP A 50 -10.69 0.76 -6.15
CA ASP A 50 -11.68 -0.32 -6.24
C ASP A 50 -11.62 -1.23 -5.00
N GLN A 51 -11.55 -2.53 -5.18
CA GLN A 51 -11.38 -3.52 -4.11
C GLN A 51 -9.93 -4.01 -3.98
N LYS A 52 -8.98 -3.19 -4.37
CA LYS A 52 -7.55 -3.51 -4.42
C LYS A 52 -6.71 -2.45 -3.72
N THR A 53 -5.48 -2.81 -3.41
CA THR A 53 -4.47 -1.89 -2.90
C THR A 53 -3.26 -1.90 -3.83
N GLY A 54 -2.93 -0.74 -4.37
CA GLY A 54 -1.68 -0.52 -5.06
C GLY A 54 -0.56 -0.23 -4.07
N LEU A 55 0.62 -0.79 -4.31
CA LEU A 55 1.81 -0.58 -3.50
C LEU A 55 2.93 -0.06 -4.40
N SER A 56 3.43 1.13 -4.11
CA SER A 56 4.56 1.73 -4.80
C SER A 56 5.77 1.73 -3.89
N PHE A 57 6.79 0.98 -4.28
CA PHE A 57 8.00 0.75 -3.48
C PHE A 57 9.17 1.61 -3.95
N PHE A 58 9.97 2.04 -2.99
CA PHE A 58 11.32 2.52 -3.19
C PHE A 58 12.25 1.81 -2.21
N VAL A 59 13.41 1.34 -2.69
CA VAL A 59 14.50 0.80 -1.88
C VAL A 59 15.83 1.41 -2.33
N SER A 60 16.65 1.85 -1.38
CA SER A 60 17.92 2.51 -1.69
C SER A 60 19.01 1.53 -2.13
N GLY A 61 18.89 0.27 -1.76
CA GLY A 61 19.86 -0.76 -2.08
C GLY A 61 19.39 -2.15 -1.68
N VAL A 62 20.14 -3.12 -2.18
CA VAL A 62 19.97 -4.56 -1.93
C VAL A 62 21.32 -5.13 -1.51
N PRO A 63 21.38 -6.36 -0.98
CA PRO A 63 22.66 -6.99 -0.65
C PRO A 63 23.61 -7.02 -1.84
N MET A 64 24.90 -6.87 -1.57
CA MET A 64 25.93 -6.93 -2.61
C MET A 64 25.91 -8.31 -3.30
N GLY A 65 26.12 -8.28 -4.62
CA GLY A 65 26.12 -9.48 -5.44
C GLY A 65 24.76 -9.92 -5.96
N ALA A 66 23.71 -9.14 -5.72
CA ALA A 66 22.40 -9.41 -6.32
C ALA A 66 22.47 -9.39 -7.85
N SER A 67 21.79 -10.34 -8.47
CA SER A 67 21.78 -10.52 -9.93
C SER A 67 21.04 -9.39 -10.64
N LEU A 68 21.52 -9.00 -11.81
CA LEU A 68 20.85 -8.04 -12.68
C LEU A 68 20.27 -8.72 -13.92
N PRO A 69 19.10 -8.31 -14.42
CA PRO A 69 18.19 -7.30 -13.84
C PRO A 69 17.65 -7.72 -12.48
N LEU A 70 17.57 -6.73 -11.57
CA LEU A 70 17.15 -7.00 -10.19
C LEU A 70 15.68 -7.42 -10.14
N ARG A 71 15.41 -8.51 -9.45
CA ARG A 71 14.07 -9.04 -9.20
C ARG A 71 13.81 -9.07 -7.71
N LEU A 72 12.71 -8.44 -7.28
CA LEU A 72 12.30 -8.41 -5.89
C LEU A 72 10.90 -8.99 -5.74
N TYR A 73 10.77 -9.84 -4.77
CA TYR A 73 9.51 -10.46 -4.37
C TYR A 73 8.93 -9.68 -3.19
N SER A 74 7.62 -9.52 -3.18
CA SER A 74 6.93 -8.81 -2.12
C SER A 74 5.70 -9.58 -1.64
N PHE A 75 5.47 -9.49 -0.33
CA PHE A 75 4.41 -10.22 0.35
C PHE A 75 3.73 -9.29 1.36
N ILE A 76 2.44 -9.50 1.57
CA ILE A 76 1.74 -9.03 2.75
C ILE A 76 1.54 -10.24 3.66
N ASN A 77 2.12 -10.18 4.84
CA ASN A 77 1.99 -11.21 5.86
C ASN A 77 1.00 -10.77 6.93
N LYS A 78 0.33 -11.73 7.55
CA LYS A 78 -0.38 -11.50 8.81
C LYS A 78 0.63 -11.24 9.91
N GLY A 79 0.24 -10.44 10.90
CA GLY A 79 1.10 -10.09 12.02
C GLY A 79 2.07 -8.95 11.72
N SER A 80 3.00 -8.73 12.65
CA SER A 80 4.00 -7.68 12.58
C SER A 80 5.34 -8.19 12.07
N CYS A 81 6.26 -7.28 11.77
CA CYS A 81 7.64 -7.64 11.44
C CYS A 81 8.38 -8.35 12.57
N GLN A 82 7.99 -8.10 13.84
CA GLN A 82 8.56 -8.76 15.02
C GLN A 82 7.93 -10.14 15.27
N GLN A 83 6.66 -10.31 14.91
CA GLN A 83 5.92 -11.55 15.04
C GLN A 83 5.23 -11.88 13.70
N PRO A 84 6.01 -12.27 12.68
CA PRO A 84 5.47 -12.54 11.36
C PRO A 84 4.59 -13.79 11.38
N GLY A 85 3.42 -13.65 10.77
CA GLY A 85 2.49 -14.75 10.55
C GLY A 85 2.58 -15.30 9.12
N ALA A 86 1.55 -16.02 8.71
CA ALA A 86 1.47 -16.59 7.37
C ALA A 86 1.35 -15.49 6.29
N VAL A 87 1.81 -15.81 5.09
CA VAL A 87 1.58 -14.97 3.91
C VAL A 87 0.08 -14.87 3.65
N ALA A 88 -0.44 -13.65 3.68
CA ALA A 88 -1.82 -13.37 3.32
C ALA A 88 -1.96 -13.13 1.81
N TYR A 89 -1.05 -12.34 1.22
CA TYR A 89 -1.05 -11.99 -0.20
C TYR A 89 0.38 -12.00 -0.74
N ALA A 90 0.62 -12.82 -1.77
CA ALA A 90 1.85 -12.77 -2.55
C ALA A 90 1.59 -11.90 -3.78
N MET A 91 2.43 -10.89 -3.99
CA MET A 91 2.26 -9.90 -5.07
C MET A 91 3.34 -10.07 -6.14
N ASN A 92 3.53 -11.27 -6.62
CA ASN A 92 4.68 -11.66 -7.45
C ASN A 92 4.31 -12.09 -8.87
N ASP A 93 3.19 -11.59 -9.40
CA ASP A 93 2.82 -11.75 -10.82
C ASP A 93 3.89 -11.12 -11.72
N THR A 94 4.48 -10.04 -11.25
CA THR A 94 5.69 -9.46 -11.81
C THR A 94 6.69 -9.22 -10.68
N VAL A 95 7.97 -9.42 -10.96
CA VAL A 95 9.05 -9.25 -9.98
C VAL A 95 10.10 -8.23 -10.42
N ASN A 96 9.86 -7.58 -11.56
CA ASN A 96 10.75 -6.60 -12.14
C ASN A 96 10.84 -5.34 -11.27
N THR A 97 12.00 -4.69 -11.36
CA THR A 97 12.28 -3.41 -10.72
C THR A 97 12.84 -2.44 -11.74
N GLU A 98 12.74 -1.14 -11.45
CA GLU A 98 13.30 -0.07 -12.26
C GLU A 98 14.43 0.62 -11.48
N ARG A 99 15.61 0.69 -12.12
CA ARG A 99 16.74 1.40 -11.55
C ARG A 99 16.53 2.90 -11.58
N GLN A 100 16.74 3.55 -10.44
CA GLN A 100 16.68 5.00 -10.39
C GLN A 100 18.00 5.63 -10.83
N PRO A 101 17.98 6.82 -11.48
CA PRO A 101 19.18 7.43 -12.05
C PRO A 101 20.29 7.73 -11.04
N ILE A 102 19.94 8.11 -9.81
CA ILE A 102 20.92 8.47 -8.79
C ILE A 102 21.21 7.26 -7.91
N ARG A 103 20.20 6.67 -7.30
CA ARG A 103 20.35 5.55 -6.37
C ARG A 103 19.03 4.83 -6.17
N GLY A 104 19.10 3.50 -6.07
CA GLY A 104 17.98 2.67 -5.65
C GLY A 104 17.15 2.11 -6.80
N TRP A 105 16.07 1.47 -6.41
CA TRP A 105 15.10 0.85 -7.30
C TRP A 105 13.68 1.17 -6.88
N THR A 106 12.82 1.27 -7.85
CA THR A 106 11.36 1.38 -7.65
C THR A 106 10.67 0.19 -8.31
N PHE A 107 9.54 -0.15 -7.75
CA PHE A 107 8.64 -1.15 -8.33
C PHE A 107 7.24 -1.00 -7.77
N SER A 108 6.25 -1.44 -8.52
CA SER A 108 4.85 -1.39 -8.11
C SER A 108 4.24 -2.78 -8.07
N ARG A 109 3.33 -2.98 -7.13
CA ARG A 109 2.60 -4.24 -6.94
C ARG A 109 1.14 -3.94 -6.64
N THR A 110 0.31 -4.95 -6.77
CA THR A 110 -1.12 -4.87 -6.44
C THR A 110 -1.51 -6.04 -5.55
N ALA A 111 -2.17 -5.73 -4.44
CA ALA A 111 -2.79 -6.73 -3.59
C ALA A 111 -4.30 -6.78 -3.87
N PRO A 112 -4.90 -7.97 -4.01
CA PRO A 112 -6.34 -8.12 -4.30
C PRO A 112 -7.19 -7.98 -3.02
N VAL A 113 -6.98 -6.90 -2.28
CA VAL A 113 -7.62 -6.63 -1.01
C VAL A 113 -7.81 -5.12 -0.84
N PRO A 114 -8.96 -4.67 -0.30
CA PRO A 114 -9.16 -3.25 -0.01
C PRO A 114 -8.16 -2.72 1.00
N LEU A 115 -7.70 -1.49 0.82
CA LEU A 115 -6.78 -0.84 1.76
C LEU A 115 -7.33 -0.80 3.18
N GLN A 116 -8.63 -0.56 3.34
CA GLN A 116 -9.27 -0.53 4.65
C GLN A 116 -9.16 -1.86 5.41
N THR A 117 -9.19 -2.97 4.70
CA THR A 117 -8.97 -4.30 5.31
C THR A 117 -7.56 -4.43 5.86
N LEU A 118 -6.55 -3.95 5.14
CA LEU A 118 -5.16 -3.95 5.59
C LEU A 118 -4.95 -3.04 6.79
N LEU A 119 -5.58 -1.87 6.81
CA LEU A 119 -5.47 -0.89 7.90
C LEU A 119 -6.23 -1.32 9.16
N ALA A 120 -7.30 -2.09 9.03
CA ALA A 120 -8.09 -2.58 10.15
C ALA A 120 -7.51 -3.83 10.82
N GLY A 121 -6.67 -4.57 10.11
CA GLY A 121 -6.01 -5.77 10.59
C GLY A 121 -4.58 -5.54 11.04
N GLU A 122 -3.92 -6.61 11.44
CA GLU A 122 -2.49 -6.62 11.73
C GLU A 122 -1.75 -7.30 10.59
N TYR A 123 -1.08 -6.49 9.78
CA TYR A 123 -0.36 -6.92 8.59
C TYR A 123 0.99 -6.22 8.49
N SER A 124 1.91 -6.87 7.79
CA SER A 124 3.22 -6.32 7.46
C SER A 124 3.57 -6.56 6.00
N VAL A 125 4.38 -5.67 5.44
CA VAL A 125 4.94 -5.80 4.09
C VAL A 125 6.35 -6.35 4.19
N LEU A 126 6.63 -7.38 3.43
CA LEU A 126 7.95 -8.02 3.36
C LEU A 126 8.49 -7.91 1.93
N VAL A 127 9.77 -7.57 1.80
CA VAL A 127 10.50 -7.57 0.52
C VAL A 127 11.64 -8.58 0.61
N ARG A 128 11.76 -9.42 -0.41
CA ARG A 128 12.68 -10.54 -0.49
C ARG A 128 13.41 -10.57 -1.81
N THR A 129 14.69 -11.00 -1.79
CA THR A 129 15.45 -11.25 -3.02
C THR A 129 14.95 -12.47 -3.76
N ALA A 130 15.32 -12.59 -5.03
CA ALA A 130 15.04 -13.79 -5.82
C ALA A 130 15.77 -15.03 -5.27
N SER A 131 15.27 -16.21 -5.60
CA SER A 131 15.92 -17.47 -5.20
C SER A 131 17.36 -17.58 -5.70
N THR A 132 17.66 -17.04 -6.88
CA THR A 132 19.02 -16.93 -7.42
C THR A 132 19.94 -16.04 -6.59
N ASP A 133 19.38 -15.15 -5.79
CA ASP A 133 20.08 -14.23 -4.90
C ASP A 133 19.93 -14.62 -3.42
N GLY A 134 19.65 -15.88 -3.16
CA GLY A 134 19.61 -16.45 -1.83
C GLY A 134 18.25 -16.43 -1.14
N ASN A 135 17.21 -15.90 -1.77
CA ASN A 135 15.85 -15.87 -1.20
C ASN A 135 15.83 -15.22 0.20
N VAL A 136 16.43 -14.06 0.32
CA VAL A 136 16.71 -13.37 1.59
C VAL A 136 15.69 -12.25 1.82
N ASP A 137 15.13 -12.20 3.02
CA ASP A 137 14.30 -11.07 3.47
C ASP A 137 15.17 -9.83 3.68
N ILE A 138 14.86 -8.76 2.99
CA ILE A 138 15.69 -7.55 2.98
C ILE A 138 15.03 -6.33 3.60
N PHE A 139 13.71 -6.26 3.59
CA PHE A 139 12.93 -5.20 4.24
C PHE A 139 11.63 -5.73 4.82
N CYS A 140 11.22 -5.14 5.92
CA CYS A 140 9.89 -5.34 6.50
C CYS A 140 9.33 -4.03 7.05
N GLY A 141 8.02 -3.82 6.90
CA GLY A 141 7.31 -2.66 7.45
C GLY A 141 5.91 -3.03 7.92
N ASP A 142 5.54 -2.58 9.11
CA ASP A 142 4.21 -2.80 9.64
C ASP A 142 3.19 -1.87 8.96
N ILE A 143 2.09 -2.44 8.47
CA ILE A 143 0.99 -1.65 7.92
C ILE A 143 0.16 -1.12 9.09
N LYS A 144 0.15 0.20 9.23
CA LYS A 144 -0.63 0.90 10.26
C LYS A 144 -1.37 2.05 9.61
N PRO A 145 -2.52 2.47 10.18
CA PRO A 145 -3.15 3.72 9.77
C PRO A 145 -2.13 4.85 9.85
N GLY A 146 -1.99 5.60 8.76
CA GLY A 146 -1.09 6.76 8.73
C GLY A 146 -1.50 7.79 9.77
N GLU A 147 -0.53 8.43 10.42
CA GLU A 147 -0.83 9.63 11.19
C GLU A 147 -1.31 10.71 10.22
N PRO A 148 -2.37 11.45 10.56
CA PRO A 148 -2.79 12.58 9.74
C PRO A 148 -1.63 13.56 9.66
N MET A 149 -1.26 13.93 8.43
CA MET A 149 -0.26 14.97 8.22
C MET A 149 -0.77 16.26 8.87
N LYS A 150 0.00 16.75 9.84
CA LYS A 150 -0.25 18.05 10.49
C LYS A 150 0.06 19.18 9.54
#